data_f8a17c6212dd11e42d586368352a0cfe
#
_entry.id   f8a17c6212dd11e42d586368352a0cfe
#
_cell.length_a   1.000
_cell.length_b   1.000
_cell.length_c   1.000
_cell.angle_alpha   90.00
_cell.angle_beta   90.00
_cell.angle_gamma   90.00
#
_symmetry.space_group_name_H-M   'P 1'
#
loop_
_entity.id
_entity.type
_entity.pdbx_description
1 polymer ?
#
loop_
_entity_poly.entity_id
_entity_poly.type
_entity_poly.pdbx_seq_one_letter_code
_entity_poly.pdbx_strand_id
1 'polypeptide(L)'
;ALGIKPVIEYLVTHPSELWWFMAAFTIIECLVGLMLMLGLLTRLAAVGVFSLALGILLGSGWLGTTCLDEWQIGILGMCAGLLLFLTGGGSCSLDGRLAQLPCCARRASLFAWVASGPLPLGYRKLAKVSIWSAVFMMFVTLGTNQFFHGGVWGPLHNKSVKPLLEVSGASLSGDGLRFNVYRTEGVDTYGSFLVRVRLTDGQGNTLWKICLLYTSDAA
;
A
#
# COMPACT_ATOMS: atom_id res chain seq x y z
N ALA A 1 -11.45 -4.51 1.96
CA ALA A 1 -10.66 -3.97 3.07
C ALA A 1 -10.94 -4.80 4.32
N LEU A 2 -9.95 -5.56 4.81
CA LEU A 2 -10.06 -6.37 6.01
C LEU A 2 -10.17 -5.45 7.25
N GLY A 3 -11.39 -5.27 7.75
CA GLY A 3 -11.65 -4.51 8.98
C GLY A 3 -11.60 -2.99 8.88
N ILE A 4 -11.01 -2.43 7.81
CA ILE A 4 -10.87 -0.97 7.61
C ILE A 4 -12.04 -0.39 6.80
N LYS A 5 -12.81 -1.24 6.12
CA LYS A 5 -13.93 -0.79 5.28
C LYS A 5 -14.87 0.20 5.98
N PRO A 6 -15.35 -0.05 7.20
CA PRO A 6 -16.26 0.88 7.88
C PRO A 6 -15.62 2.25 8.14
N VAL A 7 -14.30 2.28 8.43
CA VAL A 7 -13.57 3.54 8.65
C VAL A 7 -13.47 4.34 7.36
N ILE A 8 -13.18 3.67 6.24
CA ILE A 8 -13.10 4.31 4.93
C ILE A 8 -14.47 4.87 4.53
N GLU A 9 -15.53 4.07 4.66
CA GLU A 9 -16.90 4.50 4.35
C GLU A 9 -17.33 5.69 5.21
N TYR A 10 -17.00 5.69 6.50
CA TYR A 10 -17.27 6.81 7.39
C TYR A 10 -16.51 8.07 6.95
N LEU A 11 -15.21 7.99 6.71
CA LEU A 11 -14.39 9.13 6.32
C LEU A 11 -14.82 9.72 4.98
N VAL A 12 -15.16 8.91 4.00
CA VAL A 12 -15.63 9.38 2.68
C VAL A 12 -16.94 10.17 2.78
N THR A 13 -17.80 9.82 3.74
CA THR A 13 -19.06 10.55 3.99
C THR A 13 -18.89 11.79 4.86
N HIS A 14 -17.69 11.98 5.46
CA HIS A 14 -17.38 13.13 6.33
C HIS A 14 -16.12 13.89 5.84
N PRO A 15 -16.25 14.77 4.82
CA PRO A 15 -15.10 15.39 4.16
C PRO A 15 -14.14 16.17 5.08
N SER A 16 -14.68 16.85 6.10
CA SER A 16 -13.85 17.58 7.07
C SER A 16 -12.98 16.65 7.91
N GLU A 17 -13.53 15.53 8.35
CA GLU A 17 -12.80 14.54 9.13
C GLU A 17 -11.78 13.79 8.26
N LEU A 18 -12.15 13.48 7.02
CA LEU A 18 -11.22 12.92 6.03
C LEU A 18 -10.01 13.83 5.84
N TRP A 19 -10.22 15.15 5.70
CA TRP A 19 -9.14 16.11 5.53
C TRP A 19 -8.17 16.10 6.73
N TRP A 20 -8.71 16.15 7.95
CA TRP A 20 -7.90 16.10 9.18
C TRP A 20 -7.16 14.78 9.32
N PHE A 21 -7.82 13.67 9.01
CA PHE A 21 -7.21 12.35 9.03
C PHE A 21 -6.03 12.27 8.04
N MET A 22 -6.22 12.73 6.80
CA MET A 22 -5.16 12.73 5.79
C MET A 22 -4.01 13.66 6.16
N ALA A 23 -4.30 14.85 6.69
CA ALA A 23 -3.27 15.77 7.16
C ALA A 23 -2.44 15.17 8.31
N ALA A 24 -3.10 14.58 9.31
CA ALA A 24 -2.42 13.90 10.41
C ALA A 24 -1.58 12.72 9.92
N PHE A 25 -2.11 11.91 9.01
CA PHE A 25 -1.40 10.79 8.40
C PHE A 25 -0.12 11.26 7.69
N THR A 26 -0.21 12.29 6.85
CA THR A 26 0.94 12.87 6.14
C THR A 26 1.99 13.41 7.10
N ILE A 27 1.58 14.08 8.19
CA ILE A 27 2.52 14.57 9.21
C ILE A 27 3.25 13.39 9.87
N ILE A 28 2.54 12.31 10.21
CA ILE A 28 3.14 11.11 10.80
C ILE A 28 4.14 10.48 9.82
N GLU A 29 3.79 10.34 8.55
CA GLU A 29 4.71 9.83 7.52
C GLU A 29 5.98 10.67 7.41
N CYS A 30 5.83 12.00 7.35
CA CYS A 30 6.97 12.92 7.30
C CYS A 30 7.86 12.80 8.53
N LEU A 31 7.28 12.71 9.73
CA LEU A 31 8.04 12.56 10.97
C LEU A 31 8.78 11.23 11.02
N VAL A 32 8.10 10.12 10.69
CA VAL A 32 8.71 8.79 10.65
C VAL A 32 9.85 8.76 9.61
N GLY A 33 9.64 9.32 8.43
CA GLY A 33 10.65 9.41 7.38
C GLY A 33 11.86 10.23 7.83
N LEU A 34 11.64 11.40 8.42
CA LEU A 34 12.72 12.26 8.95
C LEU A 34 13.50 11.56 10.07
N MET A 35 12.82 10.91 10.99
CA MET A 35 13.46 10.14 12.07
C MET A 35 14.36 9.03 11.52
N LEU A 36 13.90 8.32 10.49
CA LEU A 36 14.72 7.29 9.83
C LEU A 36 15.92 7.86 9.09
N MET A 37 15.72 8.95 8.34
CA MET A 37 16.82 9.61 7.62
C MET A 37 17.94 10.09 8.56
N LEU A 38 17.57 10.59 9.73
CA LEU A 38 18.51 11.05 10.74
C LEU A 38 19.05 9.91 11.62
N GLY A 39 18.44 8.76 11.59
CA GLY A 39 18.72 7.67 12.53
C GLY A 39 18.40 8.10 13.98
N LEU A 40 17.27 8.79 14.17
CA LEU A 40 16.80 9.29 15.46
C LEU A 40 15.61 8.45 15.93
N LEU A 41 15.70 7.95 17.17
CA LEU A 41 14.71 7.03 17.74
C LEU A 41 14.36 5.91 16.73
N THR A 42 15.37 5.33 16.15
CA THR A 42 15.26 4.48 14.97
C THR A 42 14.28 3.33 15.15
N ARG A 43 14.23 2.69 16.32
CA ARG A 43 13.32 1.58 16.58
C ARG A 43 11.87 2.04 16.72
N LEU A 44 11.65 3.21 17.30
CA LEU A 44 10.32 3.81 17.34
C LEU A 44 9.84 4.16 15.93
N ALA A 45 10.70 4.77 15.11
CA ALA A 45 10.42 5.05 13.71
C ALA A 45 10.19 3.74 12.90
N ALA A 46 10.93 2.69 13.18
CA ALA A 46 10.76 1.37 12.56
C ALA A 46 9.38 0.75 12.86
N VAL A 47 8.88 0.92 14.10
CA VAL A 47 7.49 0.55 14.44
C VAL A 47 6.50 1.42 13.66
N GLY A 48 6.79 2.71 13.48
CA GLY A 48 6.00 3.62 12.64
C GLY A 48 5.91 3.12 11.20
N VAL A 49 7.05 2.79 10.57
CA VAL A 49 7.07 2.21 9.21
C VAL A 49 6.28 0.92 9.12
N PHE A 50 6.47 0.02 10.08
CA PHE A 50 5.72 -1.24 10.11
C PHE A 50 4.21 -0.99 10.19
N SER A 51 3.77 -0.05 11.03
CA SER A 51 2.35 0.27 11.22
C SER A 51 1.74 0.95 9.99
N LEU A 52 2.45 1.89 9.37
CA LEU A 52 2.02 2.55 8.12
C LEU A 52 1.91 1.53 6.99
N ALA A 53 2.91 0.67 6.83
CA ALA A 53 2.92 -0.39 5.82
C ALA A 53 1.81 -1.43 6.04
N LEU A 54 1.52 -1.78 7.30
CA LEU A 54 0.38 -2.63 7.65
C LEU A 54 -0.95 -1.95 7.27
N GLY A 55 -1.06 -0.63 7.50
CA GLY A 55 -2.20 0.16 7.07
C GLY A 55 -2.41 0.11 5.56
N ILE A 56 -1.35 0.26 4.76
CA ILE A 56 -1.39 0.11 3.30
C ILE A 56 -1.81 -1.32 2.91
N LEU A 57 -1.22 -2.33 3.52
CA LEU A 57 -1.55 -3.73 3.23
C LEU A 57 -3.03 -4.05 3.49
N LEU A 58 -3.57 -3.60 4.62
CA LEU A 58 -4.96 -3.87 4.99
C LEU A 58 -5.95 -2.97 4.25
N GLY A 59 -5.58 -1.73 3.96
CA GLY A 59 -6.43 -0.73 3.30
C GLY A 59 -6.53 -0.94 1.79
N SER A 60 -5.40 -1.16 1.13
CA SER A 60 -5.30 -1.18 -0.33
C SER A 60 -4.58 -2.39 -0.91
N GLY A 61 -3.91 -3.21 -0.13
CA GLY A 61 -3.17 -4.37 -0.64
C GLY A 61 -4.00 -5.44 -1.36
N TRP A 62 -5.32 -5.39 -1.24
CA TRP A 62 -6.28 -6.24 -1.98
C TRP A 62 -6.69 -5.66 -3.34
N LEU A 63 -6.32 -4.39 -3.64
CA LEU A 63 -6.67 -3.65 -4.87
C LEU A 63 -5.68 -4.09 -5.91
N GLY A 64 -5.04 -4.91 -6.17
CA GLY A 64 -4.14 -5.21 -7.26
C GLY A 64 -4.90 -5.77 -8.44
N THR A 65 -4.76 -5.15 -9.56
CA THR A 65 -5.30 -5.68 -10.82
C THR A 65 -4.21 -6.14 -11.76
N THR A 66 -3.15 -5.38 -11.89
CA THR A 66 -2.09 -5.63 -12.86
C THR A 66 -0.70 -5.72 -12.24
N CYS A 67 -0.41 -4.91 -11.21
CA CYS A 67 0.96 -4.74 -10.72
C CYS A 67 1.19 -5.24 -9.29
N LEU A 68 0.17 -5.48 -8.49
CA LEU A 68 0.28 -5.84 -7.07
C LEU A 68 1.02 -4.79 -6.21
N ASP A 69 1.10 -3.54 -6.68
CA ASP A 69 2.00 -2.52 -6.13
C ASP A 69 1.70 -2.22 -4.66
N GLU A 70 0.44 -2.04 -4.29
CA GLU A 70 0.04 -1.71 -2.93
C GLU A 70 0.31 -2.87 -1.97
N TRP A 71 0.10 -4.11 -2.41
CA TRP A 71 0.45 -5.29 -1.63
C TRP A 71 1.96 -5.38 -1.43
N GLN A 72 2.75 -5.17 -2.50
CA GLN A 72 4.21 -5.22 -2.45
C GLN A 72 4.78 -4.14 -1.52
N ILE A 73 4.31 -2.90 -1.64
CA ILE A 73 4.71 -1.78 -0.77
C ILE A 73 4.41 -2.10 0.69
N GLY A 74 3.21 -2.63 0.98
CA GLY A 74 2.83 -3.04 2.33
C GLY A 74 3.78 -4.11 2.91
N ILE A 75 4.03 -5.18 2.16
CA ILE A 75 4.93 -6.26 2.61
C ILE A 75 6.38 -5.78 2.77
N LEU A 76 6.90 -5.05 1.79
CA LEU A 76 8.28 -4.53 1.85
C LEU A 76 8.47 -3.57 3.01
N GLY A 77 7.51 -2.67 3.25
CA GLY A 77 7.56 -1.74 4.38
C GLY A 77 7.51 -2.45 5.72
N MET A 78 6.67 -3.47 5.88
CA MET A 78 6.63 -4.29 7.10
C MET A 78 7.95 -5.03 7.34
N CYS A 79 8.53 -5.64 6.31
CA CYS A 79 9.84 -6.31 6.39
C CYS A 79 10.94 -5.32 6.76
N ALA A 80 10.98 -4.15 6.11
CA ALA A 80 11.95 -3.10 6.40
C ALA A 80 11.81 -2.58 7.85
N GLY A 81 10.57 -2.34 8.31
CA GLY A 81 10.32 -1.93 9.69
C GLY A 81 10.83 -2.95 10.70
N LEU A 82 10.54 -4.24 10.52
CA LEU A 82 11.07 -5.31 11.38
C LEU A 82 12.59 -5.39 11.36
N LEU A 83 13.19 -5.31 10.17
CA LEU A 83 14.64 -5.35 10.03
C LEU A 83 15.29 -4.18 10.77
N LEU A 84 14.82 -2.96 10.55
CA LEU A 84 15.32 -1.76 11.22
C LEU A 84 15.11 -1.80 12.74
N PHE A 85 13.99 -2.37 13.19
CA PHE A 85 13.77 -2.56 14.62
C PHE A 85 14.82 -3.48 15.26
N LEU A 86 15.19 -4.56 14.57
CA LEU A 86 16.18 -5.51 15.07
C LEU A 86 17.61 -4.98 15.00
N THR A 87 17.96 -4.28 13.91
CA THR A 87 19.32 -3.78 13.66
C THR A 87 19.62 -2.42 14.29
N GLY A 88 18.62 -1.53 14.36
CA GLY A 88 18.80 -0.13 14.73
C GLY A 88 19.44 0.71 13.62
N GLY A 89 19.75 1.97 13.93
CA GLY A 89 20.24 2.97 12.96
C GLY A 89 21.75 2.95 12.67
N GLY A 90 22.50 2.06 13.30
CA GLY A 90 23.95 1.96 13.09
C GLY A 90 24.76 3.05 13.81
N SER A 91 26.08 3.00 13.63
CA SER A 91 27.05 3.86 14.34
C SER A 91 27.03 5.33 13.90
N CYS A 92 26.65 5.63 12.67
CA CYS A 92 26.59 6.98 12.12
C CYS A 92 25.28 7.71 12.40
N SER A 93 24.33 7.06 13.07
CA SER A 93 23.03 7.63 13.41
C SER A 93 23.10 8.68 14.51
N LEU A 94 22.10 9.57 14.60
CA LEU A 94 21.97 10.47 15.74
C LEU A 94 21.79 9.68 17.04
N ASP A 95 21.12 8.55 17.02
CA ASP A 95 21.02 7.65 18.18
C ASP A 95 22.38 7.23 18.72
N GLY A 96 23.32 6.90 17.81
CA GLY A 96 24.68 6.53 18.18
C GLY A 96 25.43 7.65 18.88
N ARG A 97 25.17 8.91 18.51
CA ARG A 97 25.73 10.11 19.17
C ARG A 97 25.04 10.40 20.50
N LEU A 98 23.71 10.32 20.52
CA LEU A 98 22.92 10.54 21.73
C LEU A 98 23.19 9.50 22.83
N ALA A 99 23.50 8.26 22.45
CA ALA A 99 23.87 7.20 23.40
C ALA A 99 25.08 7.56 24.27
N GLN A 100 25.97 8.46 23.81
CA GLN A 100 27.15 8.93 24.55
C GLN A 100 26.82 9.99 25.60
N LEU A 101 25.60 10.56 25.54
CA LEU A 101 25.20 11.58 26.52
C LEU A 101 24.87 10.94 27.90
N PRO A 102 25.23 11.57 29.00
CA PRO A 102 25.02 11.03 30.35
C PRO A 102 23.54 10.72 30.67
N CYS A 103 22.63 11.53 30.14
CA CYS A 103 21.21 11.34 30.33
C CYS A 103 20.70 10.04 29.67
N CYS A 104 21.19 9.69 28.46
CA CYS A 104 20.82 8.51 27.74
C CYS A 104 21.52 7.27 28.29
N ALA A 105 22.80 7.41 28.67
CA ALA A 105 23.58 6.35 29.31
C ALA A 105 22.94 5.89 30.64
N ARG A 106 22.32 6.79 31.40
CA ARG A 106 21.62 6.49 32.67
C ARG A 106 20.37 5.61 32.44
N ARG A 107 19.77 5.65 31.25
CA ARG A 107 18.59 4.87 30.85
C ARG A 107 18.89 3.99 29.63
N ALA A 108 20.07 3.42 29.54
CA ALA A 108 20.57 2.69 28.38
C ALA A 108 19.60 1.57 27.90
N SER A 109 18.94 0.88 28.83
CA SER A 109 17.99 -0.19 28.47
C SER A 109 16.74 0.37 27.77
N LEU A 110 16.14 1.43 28.27
CA LEU A 110 14.98 2.06 27.63
C LEU A 110 15.37 2.69 26.29
N PHE A 111 16.52 3.38 26.27
CA PHE A 111 17.05 3.97 25.04
C PHE A 111 17.32 2.92 23.97
N ALA A 112 17.86 1.76 24.35
CA ALA A 112 18.07 0.65 23.42
C ALA A 112 16.77 0.11 22.83
N TRP A 113 15.63 0.15 23.52
CA TRP A 113 14.33 -0.29 22.99
C TRP A 113 13.68 0.70 22.03
N VAL A 114 13.93 2.00 22.15
CA VAL A 114 13.27 3.04 21.33
C VAL A 114 14.19 3.64 20.26
N ALA A 115 15.50 3.63 20.50
CA ALA A 115 16.49 4.22 19.61
C ALA A 115 17.34 3.14 18.92
N SER A 116 18.64 3.13 19.19
CA SER A 116 19.59 2.21 18.57
C SER A 116 20.54 1.63 19.63
N GLY A 117 21.44 0.79 19.19
CA GLY A 117 22.37 0.08 20.05
C GLY A 117 21.99 -1.39 20.24
N PRO A 118 22.75 -2.16 20.99
CA PRO A 118 22.44 -3.55 21.24
C PRO A 118 21.12 -3.69 21.99
N LEU A 119 20.21 -4.50 21.47
CA LEU A 119 18.99 -4.84 22.22
C LEU A 119 19.37 -5.52 23.54
N PRO A 120 18.67 -5.23 24.64
CA PRO A 120 18.93 -5.84 25.94
C PRO A 120 18.44 -7.31 25.98
N LEU A 121 18.80 -8.07 24.95
CA LEU A 121 18.47 -9.47 24.76
C LEU A 121 19.78 -10.27 24.56
N GLY A 122 19.92 -11.39 25.28
CA GLY A 122 21.02 -12.29 25.01
C GLY A 122 20.96 -12.86 23.59
N TYR A 123 22.11 -13.17 23.00
CA TYR A 123 22.27 -13.65 21.63
C TYR A 123 21.25 -14.75 21.24
N ARG A 124 21.07 -15.76 22.10
CA ARG A 124 20.12 -16.85 21.83
C ARG A 124 18.66 -16.39 21.72
N LYS A 125 18.27 -15.40 22.55
CA LYS A 125 16.91 -14.83 22.49
C LYS A 125 16.75 -13.96 21.26
N LEU A 126 17.74 -13.14 20.92
CA LEU A 126 17.72 -12.32 19.71
C LEU A 126 17.64 -13.19 18.45
N ALA A 127 18.42 -14.25 18.35
CA ALA A 127 18.37 -15.20 17.24
C ALA A 127 16.98 -15.83 17.10
N LYS A 128 16.36 -16.26 18.20
CA LYS A 128 14.99 -16.80 18.19
C LYS A 128 13.98 -15.76 17.71
N VAL A 129 14.05 -14.52 18.22
CA VAL A 129 13.15 -13.42 17.79
C VAL A 129 13.31 -13.16 16.31
N SER A 130 14.54 -13.08 15.80
CA SER A 130 14.81 -12.86 14.37
C SER A 130 14.23 -13.97 13.49
N ILE A 131 14.41 -15.23 13.88
CA ILE A 131 13.86 -16.38 13.14
C ILE A 131 12.33 -16.33 13.15
N TRP A 132 11.71 -16.13 14.31
CA TRP A 132 10.26 -16.07 14.41
C TRP A 132 9.66 -14.86 13.68
N SER A 133 10.35 -13.71 13.66
CA SER A 133 9.97 -12.55 12.85
C SER A 133 10.00 -12.87 11.35
N ALA A 134 11.03 -13.56 10.88
CA ALA A 134 11.15 -14.00 9.49
C ALA A 134 10.03 -15.00 9.11
N VAL A 135 9.79 -16.00 9.96
CA VAL A 135 8.70 -16.97 9.78
C VAL A 135 7.34 -16.27 9.76
N PHE A 136 7.10 -15.35 10.68
CA PHE A 136 5.88 -14.55 10.71
C PHE A 136 5.68 -13.77 9.41
N MET A 137 6.71 -13.05 8.94
CA MET A 137 6.62 -12.30 7.69
C MET A 137 6.42 -13.22 6.47
N MET A 138 7.03 -14.39 6.45
CA MET A 138 6.78 -15.39 5.41
C MET A 138 5.29 -15.79 5.37
N PHE A 139 4.69 -16.08 6.52
CA PHE A 139 3.27 -16.44 6.59
C PHE A 139 2.36 -15.27 6.21
N VAL A 140 2.68 -14.05 6.66
CA VAL A 140 1.92 -12.83 6.25
C VAL A 140 2.01 -12.64 4.74
N THR A 141 3.20 -12.76 4.16
CA THR A 141 3.42 -12.62 2.72
C THR A 141 2.64 -13.64 1.92
N LEU A 142 2.85 -14.93 2.20
CA LEU A 142 2.19 -16.00 1.45
C LEU A 142 0.67 -16.02 1.71
N GLY A 143 0.25 -15.82 2.96
CA GLY A 143 -1.16 -15.82 3.34
C GLY A 143 -1.95 -14.67 2.73
N THR A 144 -1.42 -13.45 2.77
CA THR A 144 -2.08 -12.29 2.17
C THR A 144 -2.07 -12.35 0.65
N ASN A 145 -0.98 -12.82 0.03
CA ASN A 145 -0.94 -13.05 -1.41
C ASN A 145 -2.00 -14.07 -1.82
N GLN A 146 -2.06 -15.21 -1.15
CA GLN A 146 -3.07 -16.23 -1.46
C GLN A 146 -4.49 -15.72 -1.26
N PHE A 147 -4.72 -14.97 -0.18
CA PHE A 147 -6.06 -14.47 0.14
C PHE A 147 -6.52 -13.38 -0.82
N PHE A 148 -5.64 -12.45 -1.19
CA PHE A 148 -6.00 -11.32 -2.06
C PHE A 148 -5.94 -11.68 -3.54
N HIS A 149 -4.95 -12.44 -3.96
CA HIS A 149 -4.60 -12.62 -5.37
C HIS A 149 -4.57 -14.07 -5.83
N GLY A 150 -4.53 -15.05 -4.91
CA GLY A 150 -4.42 -16.45 -5.27
C GLY A 150 -3.07 -16.83 -5.87
N GLY A 151 -2.00 -16.07 -5.55
CA GLY A 151 -0.71 -16.19 -6.24
C GLY A 151 0.21 -17.29 -5.73
N VAL A 152 -0.14 -17.99 -4.65
CA VAL A 152 0.72 -19.05 -4.08
C VAL A 152 0.39 -20.41 -4.67
N TRP A 153 -0.89 -20.74 -4.77
CA TRP A 153 -1.38 -21.97 -5.41
C TRP A 153 -2.74 -21.73 -6.06
N GLY A 154 -2.97 -22.45 -7.14
CA GLY A 154 -4.18 -22.29 -7.94
C GLY A 154 -4.12 -21.08 -8.88
N PRO A 155 -5.21 -20.80 -9.59
CA PRO A 155 -5.27 -19.69 -10.53
C PRO A 155 -5.28 -18.34 -9.80
N LEU A 156 -4.58 -17.37 -10.37
CA LEU A 156 -4.66 -15.99 -9.92
C LEU A 156 -6.10 -15.48 -9.97
N HIS A 157 -6.51 -14.79 -8.94
CA HIS A 157 -7.79 -14.10 -8.90
C HIS A 157 -7.60 -12.68 -8.37
N ASN A 158 -8.46 -11.79 -8.81
CA ASN A 158 -8.48 -10.42 -8.37
C ASN A 158 -9.79 -10.14 -7.65
N LYS A 159 -9.72 -9.72 -6.39
CA LYS A 159 -10.88 -9.34 -5.59
C LYS A 159 -11.24 -7.86 -5.70
N SER A 160 -10.55 -7.10 -6.53
CA SER A 160 -10.92 -5.71 -6.79
C SER A 160 -12.24 -5.61 -7.57
N VAL A 161 -12.95 -4.52 -7.36
CA VAL A 161 -14.17 -4.23 -8.10
C VAL A 161 -13.81 -3.98 -9.56
N LYS A 162 -14.50 -4.65 -10.48
CA LYS A 162 -14.31 -4.41 -11.92
C LYS A 162 -14.72 -2.98 -12.25
N PRO A 163 -14.01 -2.30 -13.18
CA PRO A 163 -14.40 -0.97 -13.61
C PRO A 163 -15.82 -0.97 -14.17
N LEU A 164 -16.66 -0.10 -13.62
CA LEU A 164 -17.99 0.17 -14.13
C LEU A 164 -17.94 1.48 -14.91
N LEU A 165 -18.33 1.43 -16.18
CA LEU A 165 -18.33 2.57 -17.08
C LEU A 165 -19.76 3.03 -17.32
N GLU A 166 -20.00 4.32 -17.17
CA GLU A 166 -21.23 5.00 -17.55
C GLU A 166 -21.00 5.81 -18.83
N VAL A 167 -21.88 5.62 -19.78
CA VAL A 167 -21.84 6.35 -21.05
C VAL A 167 -22.94 7.39 -21.05
N SER A 168 -22.60 8.65 -21.29
CA SER A 168 -23.53 9.76 -21.29
C SER A 168 -23.31 10.69 -22.48
N GLY A 169 -24.32 11.53 -22.79
CA GLY A 169 -24.21 12.57 -23.80
C GLY A 169 -23.98 12.03 -25.22
N ALA A 170 -24.47 10.82 -25.52
CA ALA A 170 -24.31 10.25 -26.83
C ALA A 170 -25.04 11.10 -27.90
N SER A 171 -24.32 11.55 -28.91
CA SER A 171 -24.83 12.34 -30.03
C SER A 171 -24.27 11.79 -31.35
N LEU A 172 -25.15 11.63 -32.32
CA LEU A 172 -24.79 11.25 -33.67
C LEU A 172 -24.74 12.49 -34.55
N SER A 173 -23.58 12.79 -35.10
CA SER A 173 -23.39 13.81 -36.12
C SER A 173 -23.02 13.13 -37.43
N GLY A 174 -23.28 13.78 -38.58
CA GLY A 174 -23.01 13.21 -39.90
C GLY A 174 -21.60 12.63 -40.08
N ASP A 175 -20.68 13.04 -39.22
CA ASP A 175 -19.25 12.69 -39.25
C ASP A 175 -18.83 11.66 -38.18
N GLY A 176 -19.74 11.29 -37.24
CA GLY A 176 -19.41 10.31 -36.22
C GLY A 176 -20.31 10.31 -34.98
N LEU A 177 -20.07 9.32 -34.14
CA LEU A 177 -20.71 9.17 -32.84
C LEU A 177 -19.80 9.77 -31.76
N ARG A 178 -20.31 10.74 -30.99
CA ARG A 178 -19.66 11.33 -29.82
C ARG A 178 -20.38 10.89 -28.57
N PHE A 179 -19.64 10.53 -27.53
CA PHE A 179 -20.18 10.21 -26.21
C PHE A 179 -19.11 10.44 -25.16
N ASN A 180 -19.54 10.69 -23.93
CA ASN A 180 -18.69 10.78 -22.77
C ASN A 180 -18.69 9.42 -22.05
N VAL A 181 -17.51 8.96 -21.65
CA VAL A 181 -17.34 7.77 -20.84
C VAL A 181 -16.82 8.20 -19.48
N TYR A 182 -17.53 7.87 -18.43
CA TYR A 182 -17.15 8.14 -17.06
C TYR A 182 -17.07 6.80 -16.30
N ARG A 183 -16.01 6.64 -15.52
CA ARG A 183 -15.88 5.51 -14.63
C ARG A 183 -16.50 5.84 -13.29
N THR A 184 -17.56 5.12 -12.90
CA THR A 184 -18.30 5.33 -11.65
C THR A 184 -17.74 4.50 -10.52
N GLU A 185 -17.21 3.30 -10.82
CA GLU A 185 -16.65 2.38 -9.83
C GLU A 185 -15.41 1.68 -10.37
N GLY A 186 -14.62 1.14 -9.47
CA GLY A 186 -13.43 0.35 -9.78
C GLY A 186 -12.14 1.11 -9.56
N VAL A 187 -11.05 0.36 -9.63
CA VAL A 187 -9.70 0.87 -9.36
C VAL A 187 -9.12 1.51 -10.62
N ASP A 188 -8.35 2.59 -10.43
CA ASP A 188 -7.46 3.11 -11.45
C ASP A 188 -6.33 2.11 -11.68
N THR A 189 -6.45 1.34 -12.73
CA THR A 189 -5.37 0.49 -13.18
C THR A 189 -4.64 1.16 -14.33
N TYR A 190 -3.35 1.34 -14.15
CA TYR A 190 -2.45 1.63 -15.25
C TYR A 190 -2.64 0.54 -16.31
N GLY A 191 -3.06 0.92 -17.51
CA GLY A 191 -3.30 -0.03 -18.58
C GLY A 191 -4.74 -0.53 -18.74
N SER A 192 -5.71 0.05 -18.05
CA SER A 192 -7.12 -0.12 -18.43
C SER A 192 -7.41 0.69 -19.69
N PHE A 193 -7.26 0.07 -20.83
CA PHE A 193 -7.50 0.69 -22.13
C PHE A 193 -8.90 0.36 -22.62
N LEU A 194 -9.51 1.32 -23.32
CA LEU A 194 -10.71 1.06 -24.08
C LEU A 194 -10.35 0.18 -25.29
N VAL A 195 -10.64 -1.11 -25.17
CA VAL A 195 -10.21 -2.12 -26.16
C VAL A 195 -11.20 -2.23 -27.31
N ARG A 196 -12.49 -1.97 -27.04
CA ARG A 196 -13.57 -2.19 -27.97
C ARG A 196 -14.77 -1.31 -27.68
N VAL A 197 -15.34 -0.74 -28.71
CA VAL A 197 -16.68 -0.12 -28.69
C VAL A 197 -17.61 -0.94 -29.58
N ARG A 198 -18.80 -1.21 -29.07
CA ARG A 198 -19.84 -1.93 -29.79
C ARG A 198 -21.16 -1.17 -29.67
N LEU A 199 -21.77 -0.84 -30.80
CA LEU A 199 -23.10 -0.28 -30.87
C LEU A 199 -24.11 -1.43 -31.10
N THR A 200 -25.11 -1.52 -30.26
CA THR A 200 -26.17 -2.54 -30.36
C THR A 200 -27.51 -1.87 -30.49
N ASP A 201 -28.43 -2.53 -31.20
CA ASP A 201 -29.85 -2.14 -31.24
C ASP A 201 -30.57 -2.51 -29.93
N GLY A 202 -31.82 -2.10 -29.78
CA GLY A 202 -32.66 -2.43 -28.64
C GLY A 202 -32.95 -3.93 -28.45
N GLN A 203 -32.62 -4.77 -29.45
CA GLN A 203 -32.75 -6.21 -29.41
C GLN A 203 -31.42 -6.93 -29.12
N GLY A 204 -30.32 -6.15 -28.92
CA GLY A 204 -29.00 -6.69 -28.62
C GLY A 204 -28.16 -7.08 -29.85
N ASN A 205 -28.64 -6.88 -31.09
CA ASN A 205 -27.86 -7.14 -32.28
C ASN A 205 -26.77 -6.07 -32.45
N THR A 206 -25.58 -6.51 -32.86
CA THR A 206 -24.45 -5.60 -33.09
C THR A 206 -24.61 -4.87 -34.41
N LEU A 207 -24.85 -3.58 -34.37
CA LEU A 207 -24.91 -2.72 -35.53
C LEU A 207 -23.52 -2.31 -36.01
N TRP A 208 -22.62 -2.06 -35.08
CA TRP A 208 -21.28 -1.59 -35.36
C TRP A 208 -20.30 -2.02 -34.26
N LYS A 209 -19.06 -2.26 -34.62
CA LYS A 209 -18.01 -2.66 -33.68
C LYS A 209 -16.66 -2.13 -34.13
N ILE A 210 -15.92 -1.46 -33.25
CA ILE A 210 -14.53 -1.09 -33.44
C ILE A 210 -13.66 -1.72 -32.37
N CYS A 211 -12.51 -2.20 -32.76
CA CYS A 211 -11.47 -2.69 -31.86
C CYS A 211 -10.30 -1.71 -31.91
N LEU A 212 -9.95 -1.13 -30.77
CA LEU A 212 -8.92 -0.09 -30.64
C LEU A 212 -7.52 -0.67 -30.42
N LEU A 213 -7.40 -1.98 -30.26
CA LEU A 213 -6.11 -2.65 -30.04
C LEU A 213 -5.13 -2.55 -31.22
N TYR A 214 -5.60 -2.19 -32.40
CA TYR A 214 -4.80 -2.13 -33.64
C TYR A 214 -4.76 -0.75 -34.29
N THR A 215 -5.30 0.27 -33.64
CA THR A 215 -5.11 1.65 -34.09
C THR A 215 -3.80 2.16 -33.52
N SER A 216 -2.69 1.88 -34.21
CA SER A 216 -1.35 2.37 -33.88
C SER A 216 -1.16 3.88 -34.11
N ASP A 217 -2.20 4.57 -34.54
CA ASP A 217 -2.15 5.97 -34.94
C ASP A 217 -3.09 6.84 -34.11
N ALA A 218 -2.96 6.75 -32.79
CA ALA A 218 -3.41 7.81 -31.91
C ALA A 218 -2.21 8.71 -31.60
N ALA A 219 -1.91 9.60 -32.56
CA ALA A 219 -1.07 10.77 -32.34
C ALA A 219 -1.83 11.82 -31.53
#